data_74734e90a0e55d5c873e5ced3797fbeb
#
_entry.id   74734e90a0e55d5c873e5ced3797fbeb
#
_cell.length_a   1.000
_cell.length_b   1.000
_cell.length_c   1.000
_cell.angle_alpha   90.00
_cell.angle_beta   90.00
_cell.angle_gamma   90.00
#
_symmetry.space_group_name_H-M   'P 1'
#
loop_
_entity.id
_entity.type
_entity.pdbx_description
1 polymer ?
#
loop_
_entity_poly.entity_id
_entity_poly.type
_entity_poly.pdbx_seq_one_letter_code
_entity_poly.pdbx_strand_id
1 'polypeptide(L)'
;MGQPKKWEHVIERTKGILKLRPTYVRRFYKDGGRLGLTKTPGGTFDPRTKLFVPERWIASCVEAHNPHPIKGEGLSKLHLPAPEGEVTLRDLLSEFGTVLLGEKRAKAHNNEFRVLVKILDPAEPIVFHFHARDEDVWAHPEFFAGHRFGKEEAYFFLDAPKGTCPYTHLGLMPGVDEKELLAAIEKGRDRLLELSPYYLQRSGEGYFTPAGVPHRPGTALCLEIQQPSDVYTLLETRADGRTLSPRQVHPGFPDLPTALRFLDFHTAQDPDLLERCRLVPQPIAETKQKGGQEWWIFPPTLTPKFSGKRLVVTGAFESVEEDAYALLIWRGRGKLNGKPIKAGDEFFVSHLAATQPHYFECTGSEPLEAFKLFPQRPF
;
A
#
# COMPACT_ATOMS: atom_id res chain seq x y z
N MET A 1 19.75 36.61 -6.52
CA MET A 1 18.67 35.85 -5.87
C MET A 1 17.85 35.22 -6.98
N GLY A 2 17.77 33.86 -7.04
CA GLY A 2 16.95 33.17 -8.02
C GLY A 2 15.46 33.48 -7.80
N GLN A 3 14.66 33.42 -8.86
CA GLN A 3 13.21 33.55 -8.71
C GLN A 3 12.72 32.44 -7.76
N PRO A 4 11.81 32.74 -6.78
CA PRO A 4 11.27 31.73 -5.90
C PRO A 4 10.61 30.65 -6.73
N LYS A 5 10.92 29.38 -6.42
CA LYS A 5 10.32 28.23 -7.09
C LYS A 5 8.81 28.23 -6.83
N LYS A 6 8.03 27.92 -7.86
CA LYS A 6 6.56 28.07 -7.86
C LYS A 6 5.84 27.55 -6.60
N TRP A 7 6.35 26.45 -5.98
CA TRP A 7 5.68 25.77 -4.87
C TRP A 7 6.32 26.01 -3.50
N GLU A 8 7.40 26.79 -3.41
CA GLU A 8 8.12 27.07 -2.16
C GLU A 8 7.19 27.69 -1.10
N HIS A 9 6.38 28.67 -1.49
CA HIS A 9 5.41 29.30 -0.61
C HIS A 9 4.35 28.34 -0.04
N VAL A 10 4.02 27.23 -0.75
CA VAL A 10 3.09 26.20 -0.25
C VAL A 10 3.73 25.41 0.89
N ILE A 11 5.01 25.03 0.73
CA ILE A 11 5.77 24.31 1.76
C ILE A 11 5.91 25.18 3.01
N GLU A 12 6.26 26.45 2.86
CA GLU A 12 6.37 27.41 3.96
C GLU A 12 5.04 27.61 4.69
N ARG A 13 3.96 27.93 3.96
CA ARG A 13 2.63 28.14 4.54
C ARG A 13 2.09 26.92 5.29
N THR A 14 2.38 25.72 4.79
CA THR A 14 1.94 24.46 5.41
C THR A 14 2.91 23.95 6.47
N LYS A 15 4.08 24.59 6.59
CA LYS A 15 5.19 24.11 7.44
C LYS A 15 5.54 22.64 7.16
N GLY A 16 5.47 22.24 5.89
CA GLY A 16 5.78 20.89 5.45
C GLY A 16 4.72 19.81 5.74
N ILE A 17 3.54 20.14 6.27
CA ILE A 17 2.40 19.21 6.41
C ILE A 17 1.45 19.45 5.24
N LEU A 18 1.58 18.64 4.20
CA LEU A 18 0.91 18.82 2.92
C LEU A 18 -0.36 17.97 2.87
N LYS A 19 -1.54 18.62 2.89
CA LYS A 19 -2.81 17.93 2.69
C LYS A 19 -2.93 17.46 1.24
N LEU A 20 -3.36 16.21 1.06
CA LEU A 20 -3.52 15.58 -0.24
C LEU A 20 -5.01 15.39 -0.56
N ARG A 21 -5.30 15.26 -1.87
CA ARG A 21 -6.62 14.84 -2.34
C ARG A 21 -6.65 13.32 -2.38
N PRO A 22 -7.77 12.67 -2.00
CA PRO A 22 -7.93 11.22 -2.14
C PRO A 22 -7.68 10.78 -3.60
N THR A 23 -6.84 9.77 -3.76
CA THR A 23 -6.47 9.22 -5.06
C THR A 23 -7.03 7.80 -5.19
N TYR A 24 -7.88 7.59 -6.18
CA TYR A 24 -8.55 6.31 -6.41
C TYR A 24 -8.03 5.67 -7.68
N VAL A 25 -7.85 4.34 -7.63
CA VAL A 25 -7.24 3.56 -8.71
C VAL A 25 -8.18 2.45 -9.17
N ARG A 26 -8.26 2.29 -10.49
CA ARG A 26 -9.08 1.27 -11.14
C ARG A 26 -8.38 -0.07 -11.17
N ARG A 27 -9.18 -1.14 -11.01
CA ARG A 27 -8.73 -2.53 -11.15
C ARG A 27 -9.81 -3.38 -11.81
N PHE A 28 -9.41 -4.59 -12.22
CA PHE A 28 -10.32 -5.55 -12.83
C PHE A 28 -11.23 -6.28 -11.81
N TYR A 29 -10.93 -6.20 -10.50
CA TYR A 29 -11.75 -6.79 -9.46
C TYR A 29 -12.73 -5.80 -8.83
N LYS A 30 -13.88 -6.31 -8.36
CA LYS A 30 -14.98 -5.49 -7.83
C LYS A 30 -14.65 -4.88 -6.48
N ASP A 31 -15.11 -3.65 -6.27
CA ASP A 31 -15.02 -2.98 -4.97
C ASP A 31 -16.13 -3.40 -4.01
N GLY A 32 -15.83 -3.37 -2.71
CA GLY A 32 -16.75 -3.71 -1.63
C GLY A 32 -17.71 -2.59 -1.22
N GLY A 33 -17.59 -1.39 -1.82
CA GLY A 33 -18.42 -0.21 -1.52
C GLY A 33 -18.10 0.50 -0.21
N ARG A 34 -16.93 0.20 0.42
CA ARG A 34 -16.52 0.78 1.71
C ARG A 34 -15.63 2.03 1.57
N LEU A 35 -15.18 2.34 0.35
CA LEU A 35 -14.40 3.57 0.08
C LEU A 35 -15.25 4.84 -0.02
N GLY A 36 -16.58 4.73 0.10
CA GLY A 36 -17.51 5.86 0.08
C GLY A 36 -17.77 6.44 -1.32
N LEU A 37 -17.35 5.77 -2.40
CA LEU A 37 -17.51 6.25 -3.77
C LEU A 37 -18.90 5.99 -4.35
N THR A 38 -19.59 4.97 -3.86
CA THR A 38 -20.96 4.64 -4.28
C THR A 38 -21.74 4.01 -3.13
N LYS A 39 -23.06 4.20 -3.14
CA LYS A 39 -24.00 3.47 -2.28
C LYS A 39 -24.63 2.27 -3.00
N THR A 40 -24.28 2.05 -4.26
CA THR A 40 -24.90 1.01 -5.11
C THR A 40 -24.24 -0.34 -4.82
N PRO A 41 -25.00 -1.39 -4.51
CA PRO A 41 -24.47 -2.74 -4.48
C PRO A 41 -23.90 -3.12 -5.85
N GLY A 42 -22.67 -3.67 -5.88
CA GLY A 42 -21.99 -4.08 -7.13
C GLY A 42 -20.88 -3.13 -7.60
N GLY A 43 -20.63 -2.04 -6.87
CA GLY A 43 -19.40 -1.26 -7.01
C GLY A 43 -19.41 -0.16 -8.07
N THR A 44 -18.23 0.38 -8.34
CA THR A 44 -17.97 1.55 -9.18
C THR A 44 -17.51 1.17 -10.59
N PHE A 45 -18.24 0.35 -11.31
CA PHE A 45 -17.87 -0.05 -12.66
C PHE A 45 -17.81 1.11 -13.64
N ASP A 46 -16.65 1.29 -14.28
CA ASP A 46 -16.47 2.22 -15.40
C ASP A 46 -16.63 1.48 -16.73
N PRO A 47 -17.74 1.69 -17.49
CA PRO A 47 -17.99 0.98 -18.74
C PRO A 47 -16.98 1.28 -19.85
N ARG A 48 -16.26 2.40 -19.78
CA ARG A 48 -15.25 2.78 -20.78
C ARG A 48 -13.98 1.96 -20.63
N THR A 49 -13.55 1.75 -19.40
CA THR A 49 -12.34 0.98 -19.09
C THR A 49 -12.64 -0.47 -18.77
N LYS A 50 -13.90 -0.83 -18.49
CA LYS A 50 -14.35 -2.13 -17.98
C LYS A 50 -13.68 -2.52 -16.65
N LEU A 51 -13.36 -1.53 -15.83
CA LEU A 51 -12.69 -1.67 -14.54
C LEU A 51 -13.59 -1.13 -13.41
N PHE A 52 -13.28 -1.53 -12.19
CA PHE A 52 -13.87 -1.03 -10.94
C PHE A 52 -12.89 -0.10 -10.21
N VAL A 53 -13.30 0.50 -9.09
CA VAL A 53 -12.43 1.37 -8.27
C VAL A 53 -12.31 0.83 -6.84
N PRO A 54 -11.61 -0.28 -6.63
CA PRO A 54 -11.48 -0.94 -5.33
C PRO A 54 -10.32 -0.43 -4.48
N GLU A 55 -9.49 0.46 -5.00
CA GLU A 55 -8.27 0.91 -4.32
C GLU A 55 -8.28 2.43 -4.12
N ARG A 56 -7.85 2.85 -2.92
CA ARG A 56 -7.45 4.23 -2.64
C ARG A 56 -5.97 4.26 -2.28
N TRP A 57 -5.18 5.02 -3.03
CA TRP A 57 -3.75 5.17 -2.82
C TRP A 57 -3.45 6.41 -1.99
N ILE A 58 -2.58 6.28 -0.99
CA ILE A 58 -2.29 7.30 0.02
C ILE A 58 -0.88 7.84 -0.20
N ALA A 59 -0.74 9.16 -0.37
CA ALA A 59 0.53 9.85 -0.60
C ALA A 59 1.40 9.18 -1.68
N SER A 60 0.77 8.69 -2.74
CA SER A 60 1.42 7.90 -3.76
C SER A 60 2.20 8.74 -4.77
N CYS A 61 3.40 8.27 -5.08
CA CYS A 61 4.26 8.75 -6.18
C CYS A 61 4.37 7.72 -7.32
N VAL A 62 3.55 6.67 -7.30
CA VAL A 62 3.55 5.55 -8.27
C VAL A 62 2.38 5.72 -9.22
N GLU A 63 2.61 5.50 -10.52
CA GLU A 63 1.53 5.38 -11.51
C GLU A 63 1.00 3.94 -11.54
N ALA A 64 -0.30 3.80 -11.64
CA ALA A 64 -0.96 2.50 -11.69
C ALA A 64 -0.75 1.81 -13.05
N HIS A 65 -0.35 0.54 -13.02
CA HIS A 65 -0.26 -0.30 -14.21
C HIS A 65 -1.59 -1.01 -14.48
N ASN A 66 -2.37 -0.46 -15.41
CA ASN A 66 -3.61 -1.06 -15.89
C ASN A 66 -3.50 -1.38 -17.39
N PRO A 67 -4.23 -2.39 -17.91
CA PRO A 67 -4.23 -2.72 -19.35
C PRO A 67 -4.60 -1.54 -20.27
N HIS A 68 -5.39 -0.60 -19.75
CA HIS A 68 -5.73 0.67 -20.39
C HIS A 68 -5.25 1.81 -19.48
N PRO A 69 -3.95 2.21 -19.56
CA PRO A 69 -3.35 3.14 -18.63
C PRO A 69 -3.99 4.53 -18.77
N ILE A 70 -4.29 5.14 -17.62
CA ILE A 70 -4.71 6.54 -17.53
C ILE A 70 -3.51 7.32 -17.01
N LYS A 71 -3.02 8.27 -17.79
CA LYS A 71 -1.86 9.09 -17.43
C LYS A 71 -2.06 9.76 -16.06
N GLY A 72 -1.13 9.50 -15.15
CA GLY A 72 -1.13 10.04 -13.79
C GLY A 72 -2.11 9.37 -12.83
N GLU A 73 -2.79 8.27 -13.23
CA GLU A 73 -3.59 7.47 -12.30
C GLU A 73 -2.69 6.92 -11.19
N GLY A 74 -3.11 7.06 -9.93
CA GLY A 74 -2.34 6.66 -8.75
C GLY A 74 -1.45 7.76 -8.16
N LEU A 75 -1.13 8.84 -8.91
CA LEU A 75 -0.34 9.93 -8.35
C LEU A 75 -1.19 10.82 -7.44
N SER A 76 -0.79 10.93 -6.17
CA SER A 76 -1.43 11.83 -5.22
C SER A 76 -1.16 13.29 -5.56
N LYS A 77 -2.22 14.12 -5.53
CA LYS A 77 -2.17 15.56 -5.79
C LYS A 77 -2.36 16.33 -4.50
N LEU A 78 -1.70 17.49 -4.39
CA LEU A 78 -1.90 18.39 -3.27
C LEU A 78 -3.33 18.94 -3.28
N HIS A 79 -3.90 19.10 -2.08
CA HIS A 79 -5.16 19.79 -1.87
C HIS A 79 -4.90 21.29 -1.76
N LEU A 80 -4.89 21.98 -2.91
CA LEU A 80 -4.64 23.42 -2.99
C LEU A 80 -5.94 24.18 -3.29
N PRO A 81 -6.11 25.41 -2.73
CA PRO A 81 -7.20 26.28 -3.13
C PRO A 81 -7.02 26.79 -4.56
N ALA A 82 -8.12 27.03 -5.27
CA ALA A 82 -8.04 27.74 -6.54
C ALA A 82 -7.62 29.21 -6.29
N PRO A 83 -6.79 29.82 -7.15
CA PRO A 83 -6.29 29.38 -8.45
C PRO A 83 -4.85 28.84 -8.45
N GLU A 84 -4.33 28.33 -7.32
CA GLU A 84 -2.91 27.91 -7.21
C GLU A 84 -2.47 26.83 -8.23
N GLY A 85 -3.43 26.10 -8.81
CA GLY A 85 -3.17 25.07 -9.80
C GLY A 85 -3.08 23.67 -9.19
N GLU A 86 -2.55 22.73 -9.95
CA GLU A 86 -2.34 21.34 -9.52
C GLU A 86 -0.88 20.97 -9.57
N VAL A 87 -0.45 20.19 -8.58
CA VAL A 87 0.87 19.55 -8.52
C VAL A 87 0.73 18.18 -7.89
N THR A 88 1.45 17.19 -8.43
CA THR A 88 1.54 15.88 -7.82
C THR A 88 2.58 15.89 -6.71
N LEU A 89 2.44 14.99 -5.73
CA LEU A 89 3.45 14.80 -4.70
C LEU A 89 4.80 14.43 -5.33
N ARG A 90 4.79 13.58 -6.37
CA ARG A 90 6.00 13.17 -7.10
C ARG A 90 6.75 14.36 -7.71
N ASP A 91 6.03 15.26 -8.39
CA ASP A 91 6.66 16.43 -9.01
C ASP A 91 7.21 17.38 -7.97
N LEU A 92 6.48 17.55 -6.85
CA LEU A 92 6.94 18.40 -5.75
C LEU A 92 8.22 17.82 -5.09
N LEU A 93 8.27 16.51 -4.88
CA LEU A 93 9.46 15.84 -4.33
C LEU A 93 10.66 15.91 -5.28
N SER A 94 10.42 15.79 -6.59
CA SER A 94 11.48 15.95 -7.60
C SER A 94 12.15 17.32 -7.50
N GLU A 95 11.39 18.36 -7.20
CA GLU A 95 11.89 19.74 -7.11
C GLU A 95 12.45 20.11 -5.71
N PHE A 96 11.81 19.62 -4.63
CA PHE A 96 12.09 20.00 -3.25
C PHE A 96 12.50 18.82 -2.36
N GLY A 97 12.99 17.73 -2.95
CA GLY A 97 13.26 16.47 -2.24
C GLY A 97 14.15 16.65 -0.99
N THR A 98 15.20 17.47 -1.06
CA THR A 98 16.09 17.71 0.09
C THR A 98 15.34 18.30 1.29
N VAL A 99 14.43 19.25 1.06
CA VAL A 99 13.63 19.88 2.13
C VAL A 99 12.55 18.92 2.65
N LEU A 100 11.90 18.18 1.73
CA LEU A 100 10.73 17.38 2.05
C LEU A 100 11.07 15.99 2.58
N LEU A 101 12.20 15.39 2.14
CA LEU A 101 12.63 14.04 2.54
C LEU A 101 13.83 14.05 3.49
N GLY A 102 14.47 15.22 3.70
CA GLY A 102 15.76 15.33 4.36
C GLY A 102 16.93 14.97 3.43
N GLU A 103 18.10 15.57 3.65
CA GLU A 103 19.27 15.46 2.75
C GLU A 103 19.72 14.01 2.53
N LYS A 104 19.85 13.24 3.63
CA LYS A 104 20.31 11.84 3.57
C LYS A 104 19.40 10.99 2.68
N ARG A 105 18.09 11.07 2.87
CA ARG A 105 17.10 10.29 2.09
C ARG A 105 17.01 10.80 0.66
N ALA A 106 16.93 12.09 0.45
CA ALA A 106 16.88 12.69 -0.88
C ALA A 106 18.05 12.24 -1.74
N LYS A 107 19.26 12.22 -1.19
CA LYS A 107 20.48 11.73 -1.86
C LYS A 107 20.44 10.22 -2.10
N ALA A 108 20.11 9.42 -1.07
CA ALA A 108 20.08 7.95 -1.17
C ALA A 108 19.01 7.44 -2.14
N HIS A 109 17.89 8.12 -2.23
CA HIS A 109 16.71 7.67 -2.98
C HIS A 109 16.35 8.56 -4.17
N ASN A 110 17.24 9.45 -4.59
CA ASN A 110 17.02 10.34 -5.75
C ASN A 110 15.70 11.13 -5.65
N ASN A 111 15.43 11.77 -4.51
CA ASN A 111 14.20 12.50 -4.20
C ASN A 111 12.90 11.67 -4.27
N GLU A 112 12.97 10.36 -4.11
CA GLU A 112 11.81 9.48 -4.17
C GLU A 112 11.29 9.12 -2.79
N PHE A 113 9.97 9.17 -2.62
CA PHE A 113 9.25 8.61 -1.48
C PHE A 113 8.96 7.14 -1.77
N ARG A 114 9.92 6.26 -1.38
CA ARG A 114 9.95 4.84 -1.77
C ARG A 114 9.04 3.99 -0.92
N VAL A 115 7.74 4.21 -1.05
CA VAL A 115 6.66 3.37 -0.50
C VAL A 115 5.40 3.60 -1.33
N LEU A 116 4.56 2.59 -1.42
CA LEU A 116 3.18 2.71 -1.89
C LEU A 116 2.24 2.21 -0.79
N VAL A 117 1.28 3.04 -0.44
CA VAL A 117 0.26 2.75 0.57
C VAL A 117 -1.10 2.75 -0.08
N LYS A 118 -1.94 1.76 0.25
CA LYS A 118 -3.28 1.63 -0.30
C LYS A 118 -4.30 1.27 0.78
N ILE A 119 -5.53 1.68 0.58
CA ILE A 119 -6.69 1.01 1.16
C ILE A 119 -7.28 0.13 0.06
N LEU A 120 -7.37 -1.17 0.32
CA LEU A 120 -8.00 -2.14 -0.56
C LEU A 120 -9.39 -2.49 -0.05
N ASP A 121 -10.36 -2.42 -0.95
CA ASP A 121 -11.76 -2.74 -0.69
C ASP A 121 -12.30 -3.78 -1.67
N PRO A 122 -11.79 -5.01 -1.68
CA PRO A 122 -12.23 -6.03 -2.60
C PRO A 122 -13.59 -6.61 -2.17
N ALA A 123 -14.54 -6.72 -3.12
CA ALA A 123 -15.79 -7.47 -2.91
C ALA A 123 -15.57 -8.98 -3.08
N GLU A 124 -14.56 -9.36 -3.85
CA GLU A 124 -14.14 -10.73 -4.13
C GLU A 124 -12.64 -10.85 -3.88
N PRO A 125 -12.11 -12.03 -3.53
CA PRO A 125 -10.68 -12.20 -3.36
C PRO A 125 -9.90 -11.81 -4.62
N ILE A 126 -8.79 -11.12 -4.42
CA ILE A 126 -7.85 -10.81 -5.50
C ILE A 126 -7.26 -12.13 -6.03
N VAL A 127 -7.11 -12.26 -7.34
CA VAL A 127 -6.59 -13.49 -7.96
C VAL A 127 -5.26 -13.91 -7.33
N PHE A 128 -5.00 -15.22 -7.27
CA PHE A 128 -3.77 -15.77 -6.73
C PHE A 128 -2.58 -15.34 -7.58
N HIS A 129 -1.57 -14.74 -6.96
CA HIS A 129 -0.44 -14.12 -7.63
C HIS A 129 0.80 -14.09 -6.73
N PHE A 130 1.93 -13.71 -7.29
CA PHE A 130 3.15 -13.39 -6.54
C PHE A 130 3.84 -12.17 -7.15
N HIS A 131 4.80 -11.63 -6.41
CA HIS A 131 5.60 -10.48 -6.80
C HIS A 131 7.08 -10.84 -6.86
N ALA A 132 7.80 -10.28 -7.82
CA ALA A 132 9.23 -10.47 -7.94
C ALA A 132 10.00 -9.80 -6.78
N ARG A 133 11.19 -10.31 -6.46
CA ARG A 133 12.14 -9.71 -5.53
C ARG A 133 12.94 -8.60 -6.23
N ASP A 134 13.58 -7.71 -5.45
CA ASP A 134 14.43 -6.64 -5.99
C ASP A 134 15.55 -7.20 -6.85
N GLU A 135 16.24 -8.24 -6.38
CA GLU A 135 17.33 -8.90 -7.09
C GLU A 135 16.90 -9.50 -8.42
N ASP A 136 15.68 -10.03 -8.50
CA ASP A 136 15.13 -10.58 -9.74
C ASP A 136 14.87 -9.46 -10.77
N VAL A 137 14.28 -8.36 -10.32
CA VAL A 137 14.01 -7.18 -11.16
C VAL A 137 15.31 -6.58 -11.70
N TRP A 138 16.34 -6.51 -10.87
CA TRP A 138 17.63 -5.93 -11.29
C TRP A 138 18.46 -6.85 -12.17
N ALA A 139 18.40 -8.16 -11.95
CA ALA A 139 19.13 -9.13 -12.73
C ALA A 139 18.49 -9.42 -14.10
N HIS A 140 17.16 -9.19 -14.24
CA HIS A 140 16.38 -9.55 -15.41
C HIS A 140 15.50 -8.40 -15.94
N PRO A 141 16.11 -7.22 -16.26
CA PRO A 141 15.35 -6.05 -16.72
C PRO A 141 14.58 -6.31 -18.03
N GLU A 142 14.94 -7.35 -18.79
CA GLU A 142 14.23 -7.78 -20.01
C GLU A 142 12.82 -8.31 -19.71
N PHE A 143 12.58 -8.89 -18.52
CA PHE A 143 11.27 -9.38 -18.11
C PHE A 143 10.47 -8.36 -17.30
N PHE A 144 11.15 -7.45 -16.61
CA PHE A 144 10.54 -6.49 -15.71
C PHE A 144 10.56 -5.06 -16.25
N ALA A 145 10.36 -4.91 -17.56
CA ALA A 145 10.44 -3.62 -18.25
C ALA A 145 9.56 -2.55 -17.57
N GLY A 146 10.16 -1.42 -17.18
CA GLY A 146 9.50 -0.33 -16.49
C GLY A 146 9.39 -0.47 -14.98
N HIS A 147 9.73 -1.63 -14.40
CA HIS A 147 9.84 -1.82 -12.95
C HIS A 147 11.29 -1.60 -12.49
N ARG A 148 11.44 -0.98 -11.32
CA ARG A 148 12.74 -0.69 -10.71
C ARG A 148 12.93 -1.39 -9.38
N PHE A 149 11.86 -1.92 -8.85
CA PHE A 149 11.79 -2.58 -7.55
C PHE A 149 10.92 -3.82 -7.67
N GLY A 150 11.23 -4.80 -6.84
CA GLY A 150 10.35 -5.88 -6.50
C GLY A 150 9.15 -5.39 -5.69
N LYS A 151 8.41 -6.30 -5.07
CA LYS A 151 7.26 -5.92 -4.27
C LYS A 151 7.12 -6.83 -3.05
N GLU A 152 7.76 -6.43 -1.95
CA GLU A 152 7.34 -6.85 -0.62
C GLU A 152 6.14 -6.02 -0.19
N GLU A 153 5.21 -6.63 0.54
CA GLU A 153 4.02 -5.96 1.03
C GLU A 153 3.56 -6.48 2.39
N ALA A 154 2.76 -5.68 3.08
CA ALA A 154 2.11 -6.09 4.31
C ALA A 154 0.69 -5.53 4.37
N TYR A 155 -0.21 -6.29 4.98
CA TYR A 155 -1.61 -5.94 5.17
C TYR A 155 -1.93 -5.72 6.64
N PHE A 156 -2.77 -4.73 6.93
CA PHE A 156 -3.41 -4.56 8.23
C PHE A 156 -4.93 -4.48 8.02
N PHE A 157 -5.69 -5.38 8.64
CA PHE A 157 -7.13 -5.49 8.42
C PHE A 157 -7.88 -4.46 9.25
N LEU A 158 -8.48 -3.50 8.55
CA LEU A 158 -9.18 -2.35 9.13
C LEU A 158 -10.59 -2.71 9.59
N ASP A 159 -11.23 -3.66 8.91
CA ASP A 159 -12.59 -4.11 9.17
C ASP A 159 -12.72 -5.60 8.83
N ALA A 160 -13.77 -6.23 9.36
CA ALA A 160 -14.07 -7.63 9.06
C ALA A 160 -14.28 -7.85 7.54
N PRO A 161 -13.89 -9.02 7.03
CA PRO A 161 -14.14 -9.36 5.64
C PRO A 161 -15.65 -9.44 5.35
N LYS A 162 -16.05 -8.98 4.16
CA LYS A 162 -17.40 -9.13 3.64
C LYS A 162 -17.43 -10.23 2.60
N GLY A 163 -18.56 -10.90 2.47
CA GLY A 163 -18.76 -12.00 1.51
C GLY A 163 -18.30 -13.36 2.03
N THR A 164 -18.05 -14.29 1.13
CA THR A 164 -17.84 -15.71 1.41
C THR A 164 -16.38 -16.11 1.58
N CYS A 165 -15.44 -15.18 1.45
CA CYS A 165 -14.01 -15.48 1.48
C CYS A 165 -13.26 -14.65 2.54
N PRO A 166 -13.44 -14.97 3.86
CA PRO A 166 -12.83 -14.22 4.97
C PRO A 166 -11.39 -14.62 5.23
N TYR A 167 -10.68 -15.16 4.26
CA TYR A 167 -9.33 -15.67 4.42
C TYR A 167 -8.44 -15.33 3.23
N THR A 168 -7.14 -15.26 3.50
CA THR A 168 -6.07 -15.09 2.52
C THR A 168 -5.30 -16.40 2.40
N HIS A 169 -5.05 -16.85 1.19
CA HIS A 169 -4.05 -17.88 0.92
C HIS A 169 -2.67 -17.23 0.87
N LEU A 170 -1.67 -17.87 1.49
CA LEU A 170 -0.29 -17.39 1.52
C LEU A 170 0.67 -18.58 1.54
N GLY A 171 1.54 -18.65 0.55
CA GLY A 171 2.50 -19.73 0.38
C GLY A 171 1.95 -20.94 -0.37
N LEU A 172 2.70 -22.02 -0.34
CA LEU A 172 2.40 -23.32 -0.95
C LEU A 172 2.52 -24.43 0.10
N MET A 173 1.76 -25.49 -0.10
CA MET A 173 1.91 -26.72 0.71
C MET A 173 3.29 -27.32 0.50
N PRO A 174 3.90 -27.94 1.53
CA PRO A 174 5.19 -28.62 1.41
C PRO A 174 5.19 -29.68 0.31
N GLY A 175 6.24 -29.70 -0.52
CA GLY A 175 6.43 -30.68 -1.59
C GLY A 175 5.80 -30.32 -2.94
N VAL A 176 5.09 -29.18 -3.04
CA VAL A 176 4.57 -28.69 -4.32
C VAL A 176 5.73 -28.25 -5.23
N ASP A 177 5.91 -28.91 -6.35
CA ASP A 177 6.90 -28.53 -7.37
C ASP A 177 6.27 -27.68 -8.48
N GLU A 178 7.12 -27.15 -9.38
CA GLU A 178 6.71 -26.36 -10.53
C GLU A 178 5.73 -27.11 -11.42
N LYS A 179 5.96 -28.40 -11.65
CA LYS A 179 5.11 -29.24 -12.52
C LYS A 179 3.69 -29.40 -11.93
N GLU A 180 3.60 -29.66 -10.64
CA GLU A 180 2.32 -29.77 -9.94
C GLU A 180 1.58 -28.41 -9.92
N LEU A 181 2.31 -27.32 -9.67
CA LEU A 181 1.76 -25.98 -9.69
C LEU A 181 1.21 -25.63 -11.08
N LEU A 182 1.95 -25.86 -12.16
CA LEU A 182 1.47 -25.65 -13.54
C LEU A 182 0.23 -26.48 -13.85
N ALA A 183 0.23 -27.74 -13.47
CA ALA A 183 -0.93 -28.62 -13.68
C ALA A 183 -2.16 -28.15 -12.88
N ALA A 184 -1.96 -27.57 -11.70
CA ALA A 184 -3.04 -26.99 -10.90
C ALA A 184 -3.59 -25.70 -11.53
N ILE A 185 -2.73 -24.83 -12.05
CA ILE A 185 -3.12 -23.61 -12.77
C ILE A 185 -3.99 -23.94 -13.98
N GLU A 186 -3.62 -24.96 -14.77
CA GLU A 186 -4.40 -25.42 -15.92
C GLU A 186 -5.79 -25.98 -15.52
N LYS A 187 -5.86 -26.71 -14.39
CA LYS A 187 -7.12 -27.23 -13.84
C LYS A 187 -8.02 -26.16 -13.26
N GLY A 188 -7.46 -25.00 -12.92
CA GLY A 188 -8.18 -23.84 -12.45
C GLY A 188 -8.14 -23.64 -10.93
N ARG A 189 -8.87 -22.60 -10.51
CA ARG A 189 -8.80 -22.03 -9.15
C ARG A 189 -8.90 -23.05 -8.03
N ASP A 190 -9.89 -23.90 -8.05
CA ASP A 190 -10.17 -24.80 -6.90
C ASP A 190 -8.97 -25.72 -6.65
N ARG A 191 -8.43 -26.33 -7.70
CA ARG A 191 -7.23 -27.16 -7.57
C ARG A 191 -5.98 -26.37 -7.14
N LEU A 192 -5.83 -25.14 -7.65
CA LEU A 192 -4.72 -24.28 -7.30
C LEU A 192 -4.75 -23.90 -5.80
N LEU A 193 -5.93 -23.59 -5.27
CA LEU A 193 -6.08 -23.20 -3.86
C LEU A 193 -5.91 -24.37 -2.89
N GLU A 194 -6.13 -25.63 -3.32
CA GLU A 194 -5.78 -26.82 -2.53
C GLU A 194 -4.27 -26.94 -2.25
N LEU A 195 -3.42 -26.30 -3.08
CA LEU A 195 -1.98 -26.30 -2.92
C LEU A 195 -1.46 -25.18 -2.01
N SER A 196 -2.34 -24.38 -1.40
CA SER A 196 -1.93 -23.23 -0.62
C SER A 196 -2.57 -23.21 0.77
N PRO A 197 -1.79 -23.03 1.83
CA PRO A 197 -2.33 -22.80 3.16
C PRO A 197 -3.03 -21.42 3.21
N TYR A 198 -3.88 -21.22 4.21
CA TYR A 198 -4.62 -19.98 4.38
C TYR A 198 -4.73 -19.56 5.85
N TYR A 199 -5.00 -18.28 6.06
CA TYR A 199 -5.31 -17.71 7.37
C TYR A 199 -6.61 -16.91 7.33
N LEU A 200 -7.30 -16.85 8.48
CA LEU A 200 -8.48 -15.98 8.63
C LEU A 200 -8.04 -14.52 8.80
N GLN A 201 -8.66 -13.64 8.02
CA GLN A 201 -8.48 -12.20 8.17
C GLN A 201 -9.23 -11.72 9.42
N ARG A 202 -8.52 -11.14 10.39
CA ARG A 202 -9.08 -10.61 11.62
C ARG A 202 -8.83 -9.12 11.71
N SER A 203 -9.88 -8.33 11.94
CA SER A 203 -9.74 -6.89 12.17
C SER A 203 -8.75 -6.61 13.30
N GLY A 204 -7.83 -5.67 13.07
CA GLY A 204 -6.78 -5.30 14.02
C GLY A 204 -5.53 -6.18 14.01
N GLU A 205 -5.47 -7.20 13.15
CA GLU A 205 -4.26 -7.98 12.85
C GLU A 205 -3.75 -7.69 11.45
N GLY A 206 -2.55 -8.12 11.12
CA GLY A 206 -1.94 -7.99 9.81
C GLY A 206 -1.13 -9.20 9.40
N TYR A 207 -0.65 -9.19 8.18
CA TYR A 207 0.28 -10.19 7.65
C TYR A 207 1.29 -9.54 6.72
N PHE A 208 2.53 -9.99 6.82
CA PHE A 208 3.59 -9.71 5.87
C PHE A 208 3.54 -10.70 4.72
N THR A 209 3.76 -10.23 3.50
CA THR A 209 3.85 -11.05 2.30
C THR A 209 5.23 -10.84 1.68
N PRO A 210 6.18 -11.78 1.88
CA PRO A 210 7.49 -11.69 1.25
C PRO A 210 7.38 -11.70 -0.28
N ALA A 211 8.25 -10.97 -0.96
CA ALA A 211 8.38 -11.09 -2.41
C ALA A 211 8.78 -12.52 -2.79
N GLY A 212 8.32 -13.02 -3.92
CA GLY A 212 8.49 -14.42 -4.37
C GLY A 212 7.43 -15.38 -3.79
N VAL A 213 6.68 -14.99 -2.76
CA VAL A 213 5.68 -15.87 -2.12
C VAL A 213 4.30 -15.65 -2.73
N PRO A 214 3.65 -16.73 -3.23
CA PRO A 214 2.32 -16.61 -3.81
C PRO A 214 1.26 -16.37 -2.73
N HIS A 215 0.29 -15.51 -3.05
CA HIS A 215 -0.79 -15.15 -2.14
C HIS A 215 -2.06 -14.76 -2.87
N ARG A 216 -3.18 -14.88 -2.17
CA ARG A 216 -4.51 -14.53 -2.66
C ARG A 216 -5.27 -13.81 -1.57
N PRO A 217 -5.23 -12.46 -1.53
CA PRO A 217 -5.92 -11.67 -0.53
C PRO A 217 -7.43 -11.90 -0.56
N GLY A 218 -8.03 -12.06 0.61
CA GLY A 218 -9.47 -12.19 0.80
C GLY A 218 -10.20 -10.84 0.77
N THR A 219 -11.38 -10.78 1.38
CA THR A 219 -12.32 -9.65 1.22
C THR A 219 -12.32 -8.66 2.39
N ALA A 220 -11.37 -8.70 3.32
CA ALA A 220 -11.25 -7.68 4.35
C ALA A 220 -10.93 -6.31 3.74
N LEU A 221 -11.51 -5.25 4.31
CA LEU A 221 -11.00 -3.90 4.07
C LEU A 221 -9.65 -3.79 4.76
N CYS A 222 -8.60 -3.51 4.02
CA CYS A 222 -7.26 -3.47 4.56
C CYS A 222 -6.44 -2.25 4.13
N LEU A 223 -5.52 -1.88 5.01
CA LEU A 223 -4.41 -1.01 4.72
C LEU A 223 -3.27 -1.90 4.23
N GLU A 224 -2.82 -1.68 3.00
CA GLU A 224 -1.65 -2.31 2.41
C GLU A 224 -0.51 -1.30 2.39
N ILE A 225 0.68 -1.74 2.79
CA ILE A 225 1.93 -1.02 2.58
C ILE A 225 2.87 -1.90 1.78
N GLN A 226 3.55 -1.32 0.79
CA GLN A 226 4.39 -2.07 -0.14
C GLN A 226 5.55 -1.23 -0.67
N GLN A 227 6.53 -1.89 -1.31
CA GLN A 227 7.51 -1.19 -2.13
C GLN A 227 6.84 -0.38 -3.25
N PRO A 228 7.49 0.66 -3.79
CA PRO A 228 6.90 1.55 -4.81
C PRO A 228 6.87 0.89 -6.19
N SER A 229 6.22 -0.25 -6.28
CA SER A 229 6.12 -1.08 -7.48
C SER A 229 4.70 -1.63 -7.65
N ASP A 230 4.30 -1.84 -8.89
CA ASP A 230 3.04 -2.50 -9.24
C ASP A 230 3.31 -3.77 -10.09
N VAL A 231 4.48 -4.42 -9.89
CA VAL A 231 4.89 -5.68 -10.53
C VAL A 231 4.07 -6.85 -9.99
N TYR A 232 3.65 -7.75 -10.86
CA TYR A 232 2.93 -8.96 -10.48
C TYR A 232 3.07 -10.08 -11.52
N THR A 233 2.84 -11.32 -11.08
CA THR A 233 2.59 -12.49 -11.91
C THR A 233 1.38 -13.23 -11.35
N LEU A 234 0.34 -13.43 -12.16
CA LEU A 234 -0.86 -14.13 -11.75
C LEU A 234 -0.68 -15.65 -11.90
N LEU A 235 -1.27 -16.39 -10.99
CA LEU A 235 -1.36 -17.86 -11.05
C LEU A 235 -2.77 -18.32 -11.42
N GLU A 236 -3.77 -17.44 -11.38
CA GLU A 236 -5.11 -17.70 -11.93
C GLU A 236 -5.21 -17.13 -13.34
N THR A 237 -5.65 -17.96 -14.29
CA THR A 237 -5.85 -17.56 -15.71
C THR A 237 -7.26 -17.03 -15.98
N ARG A 238 -8.11 -16.98 -14.96
CA ARG A 238 -9.50 -16.48 -15.05
C ARG A 238 -9.80 -15.57 -13.87
N ALA A 239 -10.44 -14.45 -14.13
CA ALA A 239 -10.95 -13.53 -13.13
C ALA A 239 -12.33 -13.01 -13.56
N ASP A 240 -13.28 -12.85 -12.62
CA ASP A 240 -14.64 -12.34 -12.87
C ASP A 240 -15.33 -13.04 -14.07
N GLY A 241 -15.21 -14.37 -14.15
CA GLY A 241 -15.77 -15.19 -15.24
C GLY A 241 -15.08 -15.05 -16.61
N ARG A 242 -14.03 -14.24 -16.72
CA ARG A 242 -13.29 -13.98 -17.96
C ARG A 242 -11.96 -14.71 -17.98
N THR A 243 -11.54 -15.17 -19.15
CA THR A 243 -10.18 -15.64 -19.37
C THR A 243 -9.26 -14.44 -19.53
N LEU A 244 -8.14 -14.43 -18.79
CA LEU A 244 -7.13 -13.41 -18.86
C LEU A 244 -6.17 -13.71 -20.01
N SER A 245 -5.69 -12.68 -20.69
CA SER A 245 -4.65 -12.82 -21.71
C SER A 245 -3.28 -13.12 -21.08
N PRO A 246 -2.32 -13.73 -21.80
CA PRO A 246 -0.96 -13.93 -21.31
C PRO A 246 -0.32 -12.64 -20.77
N ARG A 247 -0.53 -11.51 -21.44
CA ARG A 247 -0.05 -10.19 -20.97
C ARG A 247 -0.63 -9.74 -19.64
N GLN A 248 -1.80 -10.23 -19.26
CA GLN A 248 -2.42 -9.95 -17.96
C GLN A 248 -1.96 -10.94 -16.89
N VAL A 249 -1.65 -12.18 -17.30
CA VAL A 249 -1.22 -13.23 -16.36
C VAL A 249 0.26 -13.07 -15.99
N HIS A 250 1.13 -12.92 -16.97
CA HIS A 250 2.58 -12.84 -16.76
C HIS A 250 3.20 -11.72 -17.64
N PRO A 251 2.92 -10.43 -17.30
CA PRO A 251 3.41 -9.31 -18.10
C PRO A 251 4.94 -9.31 -18.17
N GLY A 252 5.48 -9.18 -19.39
CA GLY A 252 6.92 -9.17 -19.64
C GLY A 252 7.54 -10.55 -19.88
N PHE A 253 6.86 -11.64 -19.56
CA PHE A 253 7.38 -13.00 -19.75
C PHE A 253 6.83 -13.66 -21.02
N PRO A 254 7.64 -14.50 -21.70
CA PRO A 254 7.17 -15.24 -22.88
C PRO A 254 6.09 -16.27 -22.53
N ASP A 255 6.20 -16.90 -21.37
CA ASP A 255 5.29 -17.92 -20.88
C ASP A 255 5.27 -17.99 -19.35
N LEU A 256 4.32 -18.74 -18.80
CA LEU A 256 4.16 -18.90 -17.37
C LEU A 256 5.32 -19.72 -16.72
N PRO A 257 5.84 -20.82 -17.31
CA PRO A 257 7.01 -21.50 -16.76
C PRO A 257 8.21 -20.59 -16.56
N THR A 258 8.49 -19.69 -17.51
CA THR A 258 9.56 -18.70 -17.36
C THR A 258 9.29 -17.76 -16.18
N ALA A 259 8.04 -17.32 -16.00
CA ALA A 259 7.66 -16.46 -14.88
C ALA A 259 7.76 -17.17 -13.52
N LEU A 260 7.42 -18.46 -13.44
CA LEU A 260 7.51 -19.28 -12.21
C LEU A 260 8.93 -19.45 -11.67
N ARG A 261 9.97 -19.23 -12.49
CA ARG A 261 11.36 -19.23 -12.02
C ARG A 261 11.68 -18.16 -10.97
N PHE A 262 10.83 -17.15 -10.87
CA PHE A 262 10.90 -16.04 -9.90
C PHE A 262 10.04 -16.26 -8.66
N LEU A 263 9.37 -17.42 -8.57
CA LEU A 263 8.68 -17.82 -7.35
C LEU A 263 9.69 -18.44 -6.37
N ASP A 264 9.67 -18.00 -5.13
CA ASP A 264 10.51 -18.55 -4.07
C ASP A 264 9.85 -19.77 -3.45
N PHE A 265 10.03 -20.92 -4.09
CA PHE A 265 9.48 -22.20 -3.60
C PHE A 265 9.96 -22.56 -2.19
N HIS A 266 11.19 -22.17 -1.82
CA HIS A 266 11.74 -22.48 -0.51
C HIS A 266 10.98 -21.72 0.58
N THR A 267 10.87 -20.42 0.46
CA THR A 267 10.13 -19.59 1.41
C THR A 267 8.63 -19.88 1.37
N ALA A 268 8.07 -20.11 0.17
CA ALA A 268 6.64 -20.38 0.01
C ALA A 268 6.16 -21.66 0.70
N GLN A 269 7.05 -22.66 0.86
CA GLN A 269 6.74 -23.96 1.47
C GLN A 269 7.19 -24.10 2.92
N ASP A 270 7.65 -23.01 3.52
CA ASP A 270 8.02 -23.01 4.92
C ASP A 270 6.79 -23.34 5.80
N PRO A 271 6.82 -24.40 6.61
CA PRO A 271 5.69 -24.78 7.45
C PRO A 271 5.29 -23.72 8.48
N ASP A 272 6.22 -22.86 8.88
CA ASP A 272 6.01 -21.80 9.86
C ASP A 272 5.70 -20.44 9.20
N LEU A 273 5.55 -20.39 7.88
CA LEU A 273 5.35 -19.15 7.12
C LEU A 273 4.21 -18.29 7.68
N LEU A 274 3.05 -18.90 7.91
CA LEU A 274 1.87 -18.16 8.38
C LEU A 274 2.08 -17.55 9.76
N GLU A 275 2.76 -18.25 10.67
CA GLU A 275 3.04 -17.74 12.01
C GLU A 275 4.07 -16.61 11.97
N ARG A 276 5.15 -16.77 11.21
CA ARG A 276 6.20 -15.75 11.07
C ARG A 276 5.72 -14.49 10.36
N CYS A 277 4.79 -14.62 9.43
CA CYS A 277 4.23 -13.49 8.68
C CYS A 277 3.11 -12.77 9.43
N ARG A 278 2.57 -13.33 10.51
CA ARG A 278 1.48 -12.72 11.28
C ARG A 278 1.96 -11.49 12.04
N LEU A 279 1.25 -10.40 11.92
CA LEU A 279 1.52 -9.12 12.56
C LEU A 279 0.42 -8.80 13.58
N VAL A 280 0.81 -8.74 14.83
CA VAL A 280 -0.05 -8.28 15.93
C VAL A 280 0.47 -6.91 16.37
N PRO A 281 -0.37 -5.87 16.48
CA PRO A 281 0.07 -4.54 16.89
C PRO A 281 0.83 -4.56 18.22
N GLN A 282 2.01 -3.97 18.23
CA GLN A 282 2.88 -3.90 19.39
C GLN A 282 2.89 -2.48 19.95
N PRO A 283 2.53 -2.24 21.22
CA PRO A 283 2.56 -0.91 21.80
C PRO A 283 4.01 -0.37 21.84
N ILE A 284 4.16 0.90 21.51
CA ILE A 284 5.44 1.61 21.58
C ILE A 284 5.48 2.33 22.92
N ALA A 285 6.18 1.75 23.89
CA ALA A 285 6.14 2.20 25.28
C ALA A 285 6.57 3.68 25.42
N GLU A 286 7.58 4.09 24.66
CA GLU A 286 8.18 5.43 24.68
C GLU A 286 7.19 6.50 24.19
N THR A 287 6.17 6.14 23.40
CA THR A 287 5.18 7.09 22.89
C THR A 287 3.93 7.18 23.78
N LYS A 288 3.85 6.43 24.88
CA LYS A 288 2.68 6.46 25.75
C LYS A 288 2.52 7.82 26.44
N GLN A 289 1.42 8.49 26.17
CA GLN A 289 1.03 9.76 26.79
C GLN A 289 -0.38 9.64 27.40
N LYS A 290 -0.75 10.56 28.32
CA LYS A 290 -2.08 10.55 28.96
C LYS A 290 -3.23 10.60 27.94
N GLY A 291 -3.02 11.30 26.81
CA GLY A 291 -4.05 11.51 25.78
C GLY A 291 -3.87 10.65 24.52
N GLY A 292 -2.91 9.71 24.47
CA GLY A 292 -2.71 8.91 23.27
C GLY A 292 -1.60 7.88 23.38
N GLN A 293 -1.52 7.01 22.37
CA GLN A 293 -0.56 5.92 22.28
C GLN A 293 -0.32 5.58 20.82
N GLU A 294 0.89 5.08 20.50
CA GLU A 294 1.24 4.47 19.22
C GLU A 294 1.50 2.97 19.34
N TRP A 295 1.26 2.27 18.25
CA TRP A 295 1.56 0.84 18.08
C TRP A 295 2.26 0.62 16.75
N TRP A 296 3.28 -0.23 16.72
CA TRP A 296 3.77 -0.79 15.48
C TRP A 296 2.74 -1.76 14.91
N ILE A 297 2.23 -1.49 13.71
CA ILE A 297 1.44 -2.42 12.90
C ILE A 297 2.31 -3.07 11.83
N PHE A 298 3.33 -2.35 11.36
CA PHE A 298 4.40 -2.83 10.49
C PHE A 298 5.72 -2.43 11.15
N PRO A 299 6.28 -3.28 12.05
CA PRO A 299 7.48 -2.91 12.79
C PRO A 299 8.68 -2.78 11.88
N PRO A 300 9.64 -1.89 12.20
CA PRO A 300 10.81 -1.66 11.36
C PRO A 300 11.81 -2.84 11.33
N THR A 301 11.61 -3.84 12.17
CA THR A 301 12.35 -5.11 12.16
C THR A 301 11.83 -6.10 11.11
N LEU A 302 10.66 -5.84 10.53
CA LEU A 302 10.03 -6.70 9.53
C LEU A 302 10.82 -6.67 8.21
N THR A 303 11.07 -5.48 7.72
CA THR A 303 11.79 -5.21 6.46
C THR A 303 12.39 -3.82 6.49
N PRO A 304 13.52 -3.56 5.80
CA PRO A 304 14.03 -2.21 5.61
C PRO A 304 13.21 -1.38 4.59
N LYS A 305 12.28 -2.01 3.87
CA LYS A 305 11.58 -1.40 2.72
C LYS A 305 10.48 -0.42 3.13
N PHE A 306 9.88 -0.64 4.29
CA PHE A 306 8.82 0.21 4.85
C PHE A 306 8.60 -0.07 6.34
N SER A 307 7.82 0.81 7.00
CA SER A 307 7.28 0.55 8.33
C SER A 307 5.99 1.33 8.55
N GLY A 308 5.22 1.02 9.61
CA GLY A 308 3.97 1.72 9.86
C GLY A 308 3.51 1.65 11.30
N LYS A 309 2.98 2.78 11.78
CA LYS A 309 2.40 2.95 13.11
C LYS A 309 0.90 3.21 13.02
N ARG A 310 0.17 2.71 14.00
CA ARG A 310 -1.18 3.13 14.35
C ARG A 310 -1.11 4.08 15.53
N LEU A 311 -1.71 5.26 15.44
CA LEU A 311 -1.86 6.24 16.50
C LEU A 311 -3.33 6.29 16.94
N VAL A 312 -3.58 6.23 18.25
CA VAL A 312 -4.90 6.47 18.83
C VAL A 312 -4.80 7.60 19.84
N VAL A 313 -5.61 8.65 19.66
CA VAL A 313 -5.63 9.85 20.50
C VAL A 313 -7.02 10.00 21.13
N THR A 314 -7.06 10.07 22.45
CA THR A 314 -8.29 10.29 23.24
C THR A 314 -8.33 11.69 23.88
N GLY A 315 -7.22 12.41 23.85
CA GLY A 315 -7.05 13.77 24.37
C GLY A 315 -6.09 14.55 23.49
N ALA A 316 -4.92 14.89 24.03
CA ALA A 316 -3.81 15.51 23.28
C ALA A 316 -2.61 14.58 23.22
N PHE A 317 -1.92 14.59 22.09
CA PHE A 317 -0.76 13.76 21.84
C PHE A 317 0.30 14.56 21.06
N GLU A 318 1.51 14.61 21.60
CA GLU A 318 2.67 15.18 20.91
C GLU A 318 3.41 14.08 20.14
N SER A 319 3.76 14.35 18.89
CA SER A 319 4.46 13.45 18.00
C SER A 319 5.71 14.09 17.45
N VAL A 320 6.81 13.31 17.46
CA VAL A 320 8.05 13.61 16.75
C VAL A 320 8.47 12.33 16.03
N GLU A 321 8.85 12.44 14.76
CA GLU A 321 9.32 11.30 13.96
C GLU A 321 10.69 11.65 13.35
N GLU A 322 11.47 10.62 13.02
CA GLU A 322 12.79 10.82 12.42
C GLU A 322 12.75 11.08 10.92
N ASP A 323 11.60 10.76 10.28
CA ASP A 323 11.50 10.70 8.83
C ASP A 323 10.16 11.22 8.29
N ALA A 324 10.15 11.61 7.01
CA ALA A 324 8.92 11.91 6.29
C ALA A 324 8.00 10.69 6.22
N TYR A 325 6.69 10.90 6.29
CA TYR A 325 5.71 9.81 6.27
C TYR A 325 4.38 10.22 5.63
N ALA A 326 3.64 9.22 5.15
CA ALA A 326 2.24 9.37 4.78
C ALA A 326 1.38 9.28 6.05
N LEU A 327 0.44 10.20 6.21
CA LEU A 327 -0.50 10.24 7.33
C LEU A 327 -1.93 10.08 6.80
N LEU A 328 -2.63 9.06 7.29
CA LEU A 328 -4.05 8.86 7.04
C LEU A 328 -4.83 9.00 8.34
N ILE A 329 -5.81 9.90 8.39
CA ILE A 329 -6.79 9.94 9.48
C ILE A 329 -7.86 8.91 9.18
N TRP A 330 -7.88 7.83 9.97
CA TRP A 330 -8.76 6.70 9.72
C TRP A 330 -10.13 6.85 10.35
N ARG A 331 -10.18 7.26 11.64
CA ARG A 331 -11.44 7.45 12.38
C ARG A 331 -11.40 8.70 13.22
N GLY A 332 -12.58 9.14 13.63
CA GLY A 332 -12.75 10.29 14.51
C GLY A 332 -12.53 11.64 13.85
N ARG A 333 -12.43 12.65 14.66
CA ARG A 333 -12.15 14.05 14.28
C ARG A 333 -11.31 14.72 15.36
N GLY A 334 -10.52 15.70 14.94
CA GLY A 334 -9.61 16.36 15.84
C GLY A 334 -8.93 17.55 15.21
N LYS A 335 -7.76 17.87 15.73
CA LYS A 335 -6.86 18.89 15.18
C LYS A 335 -5.45 18.34 15.04
N LEU A 336 -4.74 18.80 14.01
CA LEU A 336 -3.31 18.64 13.81
C LEU A 336 -2.69 20.04 13.80
N ASN A 337 -1.84 20.34 14.78
CA ASN A 337 -1.29 21.68 14.99
C ASN A 337 -2.37 22.78 14.96
N GLY A 338 -3.48 22.56 15.68
CA GLY A 338 -4.62 23.48 15.76
C GLY A 338 -5.53 23.50 14.52
N LYS A 339 -5.14 22.91 13.38
CA LYS A 339 -5.97 22.82 12.16
C LYS A 339 -6.91 21.62 12.23
N PRO A 340 -8.20 21.76 11.88
CA PRO A 340 -9.17 20.67 11.94
C PRO A 340 -8.81 19.53 10.97
N ILE A 341 -8.94 18.30 11.47
CA ILE A 341 -8.78 17.04 10.71
C ILE A 341 -9.94 16.09 11.03
N LYS A 342 -10.24 15.20 10.09
CA LYS A 342 -11.32 14.21 10.21
C LYS A 342 -11.00 12.93 9.46
N ALA A 343 -11.74 11.88 9.75
CA ALA A 343 -11.69 10.62 9.03
C ALA A 343 -11.71 10.83 7.50
N GLY A 344 -10.79 10.18 6.80
CA GLY A 344 -10.58 10.28 5.37
C GLY A 344 -9.59 11.36 4.93
N ASP A 345 -9.17 12.28 5.80
CA ASP A 345 -8.09 13.22 5.50
C ASP A 345 -6.75 12.49 5.37
N GLU A 346 -5.96 12.87 4.37
CA GLU A 346 -4.61 12.35 4.16
C GLU A 346 -3.60 13.47 3.96
N PHE A 347 -2.38 13.21 4.40
CA PHE A 347 -1.28 14.17 4.33
C PHE A 347 0.02 13.47 3.98
N PHE A 348 0.91 14.20 3.35
CA PHE A 348 2.33 13.93 3.38
C PHE A 348 2.95 14.85 4.44
N VAL A 349 3.55 14.25 5.46
CA VAL A 349 4.28 14.95 6.50
C VAL A 349 5.76 14.88 6.13
N SER A 350 6.32 16.01 5.72
CA SER A 350 7.72 16.10 5.28
C SER A 350 8.69 15.89 6.44
N HIS A 351 9.95 15.57 6.13
CA HIS A 351 11.03 15.48 7.11
C HIS A 351 11.16 16.78 7.92
N LEU A 352 11.03 17.95 7.26
CA LEU A 352 11.04 19.26 7.93
C LEU A 352 9.98 19.35 9.04
N ALA A 353 8.78 18.81 8.80
CA ALA A 353 7.69 18.80 9.79
C ALA A 353 7.85 17.67 10.80
N ALA A 354 8.16 16.45 10.33
CA ALA A 354 8.20 15.24 11.13
C ALA A 354 9.21 15.30 12.29
N THR A 355 10.38 15.92 12.06
CA THR A 355 11.46 16.08 13.05
C THR A 355 11.21 17.19 14.06
N GLN A 356 10.09 17.91 13.97
CA GLN A 356 9.65 18.92 14.93
C GLN A 356 8.41 18.42 15.67
N PRO A 357 8.21 18.85 16.94
CA PRO A 357 6.98 18.52 17.66
C PRO A 357 5.74 18.97 16.90
N HIS A 358 4.80 18.03 16.71
CA HIS A 358 3.48 18.32 16.17
C HIS A 358 2.41 17.65 17.01
N TYR A 359 1.25 18.28 17.10
CA TYR A 359 0.26 17.98 18.11
C TYR A 359 -1.04 17.50 17.47
N PHE A 360 -1.49 16.33 17.92
CA PHE A 360 -2.82 15.80 17.64
C PHE A 360 -3.72 16.07 18.84
N GLU A 361 -4.96 16.50 18.58
CA GLU A 361 -5.98 16.70 19.59
C GLU A 361 -7.25 15.99 19.14
N CYS A 362 -7.80 15.11 19.97
CA CYS A 362 -9.12 14.53 19.75
C CYS A 362 -10.19 15.53 20.17
N THR A 363 -11.11 15.89 19.26
CA THR A 363 -12.23 16.82 19.55
C THR A 363 -13.59 16.16 19.35
N GLY A 364 -13.61 14.87 18.96
CA GLY A 364 -14.83 14.07 18.81
C GLY A 364 -15.19 13.31 20.09
N SER A 365 -16.33 12.64 20.06
CA SER A 365 -16.75 11.68 21.09
C SER A 365 -16.05 10.33 20.98
N GLU A 366 -15.53 10.01 19.79
CA GLU A 366 -14.74 8.80 19.52
C GLU A 366 -13.25 9.15 19.44
N PRO A 367 -12.34 8.22 19.78
CA PRO A 367 -10.92 8.44 19.61
C PRO A 367 -10.56 8.83 18.17
N LEU A 368 -9.61 9.74 18.04
CA LEU A 368 -8.95 10.02 16.75
C LEU A 368 -7.97 8.89 16.47
N GLU A 369 -8.17 8.16 15.39
CA GLU A 369 -7.29 7.09 14.95
C GLU A 369 -6.61 7.47 13.63
N ALA A 370 -5.30 7.31 13.57
CA ALA A 370 -4.50 7.63 12.40
C ALA A 370 -3.44 6.56 12.13
N PHE A 371 -2.98 6.49 10.87
CA PHE A 371 -1.85 5.67 10.45
C PHE A 371 -0.73 6.55 9.94
N LYS A 372 0.49 6.28 10.41
CA LYS A 372 1.74 6.88 9.96
C LYS A 372 2.53 5.82 9.21
N LEU A 373 2.87 6.06 7.95
CA LEU A 373 3.42 5.05 7.05
C LEU A 373 4.71 5.59 6.43
N PHE A 374 5.80 4.91 6.73
CA PHE A 374 7.15 5.35 6.47
C PHE A 374 7.75 4.64 5.26
N PRO A 375 8.52 5.36 4.42
CA PRO A 375 9.19 4.81 3.25
C PRO A 375 10.42 3.99 3.63
N GLN A 376 10.99 3.31 2.61
CA GLN A 376 12.27 2.61 2.71
C GLN A 376 13.31 3.45 3.47
N ARG A 377 14.01 2.81 4.42
CA ARG A 377 15.10 3.48 5.14
C ARG A 377 16.27 3.78 4.21
N PRO A 378 16.95 4.91 4.37
CA PRO A 378 18.22 5.14 3.70
C PRO A 378 19.31 4.25 4.35
N PHE A 379 20.06 3.56 3.52
CA PHE A 379 21.23 2.78 3.96
C PHE A 379 22.42 3.66 4.26
#